data_94de9dac84105c6464a14873c34d0196
#
_entry.id   94de9dac84105c6464a14873c34d0196
#
_cell.length_a   1.000
_cell.length_b   1.000
_cell.length_c   1.000
_cell.angle_alpha   90.00
_cell.angle_beta   90.00
_cell.angle_gamma   90.00
#
_symmetry.space_group_name_H-M   'P 1'
#
loop_
_entity.id
_entity.type
_entity.pdbx_description
1 polymer ?
#
loop_
_entity_poly.entity_id
_entity_poly.type
_entity_poly.pdbx_seq_one_letter_code
_entity_poly.pdbx_strand_id
1 'polypeptide(L)'
;AWPFSSPKPFPANLGNVEVVARLTEVPEGAVFERELYHYATILKYEVITCARGKVLPGDIIYVAHYDPWKPRAAAADAKAPGIGGDVRAFVAGDRHHLALAIPLDDHYMGGLVDKYFGRRPPLTYWALRTDAD
;
A
#
# COMPACT_ATOMS: atom_id res chain seq x y z
N ALA A 1 9.37 6.26 -28.45
CA ALA A 1 9.17 5.76 -27.13
C ALA A 1 8.87 6.90 -26.18
N TRP A 2 7.83 6.77 -25.51
CA TRP A 2 7.38 7.79 -24.59
C TRP A 2 7.89 7.49 -23.18
N PRO A 3 8.90 8.21 -22.67
CA PRO A 3 9.52 7.85 -21.40
C PRO A 3 8.63 8.09 -20.19
N PHE A 4 7.51 8.78 -20.37
CA PHE A 4 6.61 9.14 -19.30
C PHE A 4 5.23 8.52 -19.48
N SER A 5 5.15 7.38 -20.17
CA SER A 5 3.87 6.70 -20.33
C SER A 5 3.29 6.40 -18.94
N SER A 6 2.01 6.70 -18.75
CA SER A 6 1.32 6.35 -17.53
C SER A 6 1.25 4.84 -17.40
N PRO A 7 1.29 4.29 -16.18
CA PRO A 7 1.05 2.87 -15.99
C PRO A 7 -0.33 2.49 -16.49
N LYS A 8 -0.46 1.26 -16.97
CA LYS A 8 -1.74 0.74 -17.43
C LYS A 8 -2.73 0.76 -16.25
N PRO A 9 -3.92 1.37 -16.40
CA PRO A 9 -4.88 1.44 -15.31
C PRO A 9 -5.27 0.06 -14.79
N PHE A 10 -5.50 -0.03 -13.50
CA PHE A 10 -6.11 -1.21 -12.89
C PHE A 10 -7.60 -1.30 -13.25
N PRO A 11 -8.23 -2.47 -13.10
CA PRO A 11 -9.68 -2.57 -13.27
C PRO A 11 -10.41 -1.57 -12.38
N ALA A 12 -11.49 -0.97 -12.92
CA ALA A 12 -12.23 0.08 -12.23
C ALA A 12 -12.88 -0.40 -10.91
N ASN A 13 -13.10 -1.70 -10.75
CA ASN A 13 -13.69 -2.26 -9.55
C ASN A 13 -12.64 -2.70 -8.51
N LEU A 14 -11.36 -2.47 -8.77
CA LEU A 14 -10.28 -2.80 -7.83
C LEU A 14 -10.06 -1.64 -6.88
N GLY A 15 -10.78 -1.64 -5.76
CA GLY A 15 -10.68 -0.60 -4.74
C GLY A 15 -11.35 0.71 -5.10
N ASN A 16 -11.18 1.68 -4.22
CA ASN A 16 -11.80 3.01 -4.32
C ASN A 16 -10.83 4.06 -4.86
N VAL A 17 -9.53 3.79 -4.76
CA VAL A 17 -8.47 4.76 -5.04
C VAL A 17 -7.40 4.09 -5.86
N GLU A 18 -6.93 4.78 -6.87
CA GLU A 18 -5.79 4.34 -7.68
C GLU A 18 -4.82 5.49 -7.83
N VAL A 19 -3.58 5.27 -7.38
CA VAL A 19 -2.54 6.31 -7.39
C VAL A 19 -1.20 5.74 -7.82
N VAL A 20 -0.33 6.62 -8.30
CA VAL A 20 1.12 6.40 -8.28
C VAL A 20 1.66 7.23 -7.13
N ALA A 21 2.40 6.60 -6.24
CA ALA A 21 2.94 7.28 -5.06
C ALA A 21 4.35 6.78 -4.76
N ARG A 22 5.14 7.68 -4.16
CA ARG A 22 6.49 7.34 -3.70
C ARG A 22 6.43 6.89 -2.25
N LEU A 23 7.02 5.73 -1.97
CA LEU A 23 7.21 5.28 -0.60
C LEU A 23 8.26 6.17 0.05
N THR A 24 7.84 7.03 0.97
CA THR A 24 8.74 8.02 1.56
C THR A 24 9.48 7.48 2.76
N GLU A 25 8.88 6.51 3.45
CA GLU A 25 9.47 6.02 4.69
C GLU A 25 9.02 4.59 4.98
N VAL A 26 9.99 3.75 5.34
CA VAL A 26 9.76 2.46 5.99
C VAL A 26 10.35 2.60 7.39
N PRO A 27 9.51 2.87 8.42
CA PRO A 27 10.05 3.10 9.77
C PRO A 27 10.83 1.89 10.28
N GLU A 28 11.86 2.16 11.08
CA GLU A 28 12.65 1.11 11.70
C GLU A 28 11.75 0.18 12.53
N GLY A 29 11.92 -1.13 12.34
CA GLY A 29 11.10 -2.13 13.01
C GLY A 29 9.69 -2.28 12.50
N ALA A 30 9.32 -1.55 11.43
CA ALA A 30 7.97 -1.64 10.87
C ALA A 30 7.75 -2.89 10.02
N VAL A 31 8.81 -3.42 9.43
CA VAL A 31 8.75 -4.63 8.60
C VAL A 31 9.68 -5.67 9.19
N PHE A 32 9.13 -6.79 9.59
CA PHE A 32 9.90 -7.90 10.16
C PHE A 32 9.20 -9.22 9.89
N GLU A 33 9.97 -10.27 9.72
CA GLU A 33 9.45 -11.63 9.53
C GLU A 33 9.30 -12.31 10.88
N ARG A 34 8.13 -12.93 11.11
CA ARG A 34 7.91 -13.82 12.24
C ARG A 34 7.04 -14.99 11.79
N GLU A 35 7.54 -16.20 11.93
CA GLU A 35 6.89 -17.41 11.41
C GLU A 35 5.46 -17.61 11.88
N LEU A 36 5.14 -17.20 13.10
CA LEU A 36 3.84 -17.46 13.72
C LEU A 36 2.86 -16.27 13.64
N TYR A 37 3.29 -15.14 13.07
CA TYR A 37 2.48 -13.94 13.08
C TYR A 37 2.30 -13.37 11.69
N HIS A 38 1.05 -13.10 11.36
CA HIS A 38 0.66 -12.37 10.17
C HIS A 38 0.09 -11.03 10.60
N TYR A 39 0.59 -9.96 10.00
CA TYR A 39 0.22 -8.60 10.38
C TYR A 39 0.30 -7.68 9.18
N ALA A 40 -0.38 -6.54 9.27
CA ALA A 40 -0.22 -5.46 8.30
C ALA A 40 0.62 -4.34 8.90
N THR A 41 1.35 -3.64 8.07
CA THR A 41 2.17 -2.49 8.48
C THR A 41 1.73 -1.25 7.74
N ILE A 42 1.62 -0.15 8.45
CA ILE A 42 1.32 1.15 7.86
C ILE A 42 2.61 1.79 7.38
N LEU A 43 2.67 2.10 6.09
CA LEU A 43 3.79 2.79 5.46
C LEU A 43 3.32 4.14 4.93
N LYS A 44 4.25 5.08 4.82
CA LYS A 44 3.98 6.48 4.44
C LYS A 44 4.35 6.70 2.99
N TYR A 45 3.44 7.31 2.24
CA TYR A 45 3.63 7.62 0.83
C TYR A 45 3.32 9.08 0.54
N GLU A 46 3.96 9.59 -0.49
CA GLU A 46 3.59 10.87 -1.13
C GLU A 46 2.97 10.57 -2.49
N VAL A 47 1.77 11.07 -2.72
CA VAL A 47 1.05 10.86 -3.99
C VAL A 47 1.74 11.63 -5.10
N ILE A 48 2.02 10.96 -6.22
CA ILE A 48 2.58 11.57 -7.42
C ILE A 48 1.47 11.89 -8.41
N THR A 49 0.62 10.90 -8.71
CA THR A 49 -0.56 11.08 -9.56
C THR A 49 -1.74 10.30 -8.98
N CYS A 50 -2.94 10.79 -9.26
CA CYS A 50 -4.17 10.12 -8.85
C CYS A 50 -5.02 9.84 -10.08
N ALA A 51 -5.20 8.56 -10.40
CA ALA A 51 -6.05 8.15 -11.52
C ALA A 51 -7.52 8.03 -11.09
N ARG A 52 -7.76 7.74 -9.80
CA ARG A 52 -9.10 7.54 -9.26
C ARG A 52 -9.07 7.80 -7.77
N GLY A 53 -10.08 8.51 -7.25
CA GLY A 53 -10.15 8.87 -5.84
C GLY A 53 -10.03 10.37 -5.60
N LYS A 54 -9.99 10.77 -4.34
CA LYS A 54 -10.03 12.18 -3.93
C LYS A 54 -8.70 12.71 -3.39
N VAL A 55 -7.60 11.99 -3.60
CA VAL A 55 -6.29 12.48 -3.20
C VAL A 55 -5.65 13.28 -4.33
N LEU A 56 -4.77 14.18 -3.98
CA LEU A 56 -4.10 15.08 -4.91
C LEU A 56 -2.60 14.80 -4.94
N PRO A 57 -1.92 15.12 -6.06
CA PRO A 57 -0.45 15.08 -6.10
C PRO A 57 0.13 15.90 -4.94
N GLY A 58 1.11 15.33 -4.25
CA GLY A 58 1.73 15.94 -3.08
C GLY A 58 1.09 15.54 -1.75
N ASP A 59 -0.10 14.98 -1.76
CA ASP A 59 -0.72 14.51 -0.52
C ASP A 59 0.08 13.39 0.11
N ILE A 60 0.11 13.38 1.43
CA ILE A 60 0.71 12.29 2.21
C ILE A 60 -0.41 11.34 2.61
N ILE A 61 -0.23 10.07 2.28
CA ILE A 61 -1.17 9.02 2.63
C ILE A 61 -0.48 7.91 3.40
N TYR A 62 -1.25 7.21 4.20
CA TYR A 62 -0.76 6.10 5.03
C TYR A 62 -1.47 4.84 4.60
N VAL A 63 -0.70 3.83 4.21
CA VAL A 63 -1.18 2.63 3.54
C VAL A 63 -0.77 1.40 4.32
N ALA A 64 -1.74 0.55 4.64
CA ALA A 64 -1.47 -0.72 5.31
C ALA A 64 -1.20 -1.80 4.28
N HIS A 65 -0.08 -2.49 4.43
CA HIS A 65 0.34 -3.63 3.60
C HIS A 65 0.39 -4.89 4.45
N TYR A 66 -0.34 -5.91 4.03
CA TYR A 66 -0.39 -7.20 4.73
C TYR A 66 0.89 -8.01 4.48
N ASP A 67 1.40 -8.67 5.53
CA ASP A 67 2.64 -9.46 5.45
C ASP A 67 3.74 -8.72 4.67
N PRO A 68 4.16 -7.53 5.15
CA PRO A 68 5.01 -6.64 4.35
C PRO A 68 6.40 -7.21 4.06
N TRP A 69 6.79 -8.26 4.76
CA TRP A 69 8.06 -8.96 4.51
C TRP A 69 8.00 -9.93 3.32
N LYS A 70 6.82 -10.18 2.77
CA LYS A 70 6.64 -11.06 1.60
C LYS A 70 6.57 -10.26 0.30
N PRO A 71 7.04 -10.85 -0.82
CA PRO A 71 6.66 -10.32 -2.14
C PRO A 71 5.15 -10.25 -2.27
N ARG A 72 4.66 -9.23 -2.95
CA ARG A 72 3.20 -9.04 -3.07
C ARG A 72 2.50 -10.23 -3.72
N ALA A 73 3.16 -10.90 -4.66
CA ALA A 73 2.61 -12.07 -5.33
C ALA A 73 2.40 -13.28 -4.38
N ALA A 74 3.05 -13.28 -3.22
CA ALA A 74 3.00 -14.39 -2.25
C ALA A 74 2.31 -14.00 -0.95
N ALA A 75 1.80 -12.78 -0.82
CA ALA A 75 1.33 -12.27 0.46
C ALA A 75 -0.13 -12.64 0.78
N ALA A 76 -0.96 -12.89 -0.23
CA ALA A 76 -2.37 -13.18 -0.01
C ALA A 76 -2.57 -14.51 0.73
N ASP A 77 -3.52 -14.52 1.67
CA ASP A 77 -3.93 -15.71 2.38
C ASP A 77 -5.39 -15.59 2.83
N ALA A 78 -5.86 -16.48 3.72
CA ALA A 78 -7.24 -16.49 4.18
C ALA A 78 -7.65 -15.22 4.94
N LYS A 79 -6.69 -14.53 5.58
CA LYS A 79 -6.95 -13.29 6.32
C LYS A 79 -6.98 -12.07 5.42
N ALA A 80 -6.27 -12.11 4.31
CA ALA A 80 -6.18 -11.02 3.36
C ALA A 80 -6.18 -11.57 1.93
N PRO A 81 -7.32 -12.11 1.49
CA PRO A 81 -7.43 -12.64 0.14
C PRO A 81 -7.50 -11.49 -0.87
N GLY A 82 -7.10 -11.75 -2.09
CA GLY A 82 -7.24 -10.79 -3.18
C GLY A 82 -6.19 -9.69 -3.24
N ILE A 83 -5.24 -9.65 -2.31
CA ILE A 83 -4.11 -8.74 -2.43
C ILE A 83 -3.07 -9.31 -3.38
N GLY A 84 -2.30 -8.45 -3.99
CA GLY A 84 -1.26 -8.90 -4.93
C GLY A 84 -0.43 -7.77 -5.48
N GLY A 85 0.26 -8.05 -6.55
CA GLY A 85 1.12 -7.11 -7.25
C GLY A 85 2.48 -7.71 -7.55
N ASP A 86 3.38 -6.88 -8.09
CA ASP A 86 4.72 -7.32 -8.47
C ASP A 86 5.86 -6.75 -7.63
N VAL A 87 5.56 -5.88 -6.66
CA VAL A 87 6.57 -5.39 -5.74
C VAL A 87 7.05 -6.53 -4.84
N ARG A 88 8.38 -6.69 -4.75
CA ARG A 88 9.00 -7.75 -3.99
C ARG A 88 9.45 -7.35 -2.60
N ALA A 89 9.83 -6.09 -2.43
CA ALA A 89 10.28 -5.56 -1.16
C ALA A 89 9.92 -4.09 -1.08
N PHE A 90 9.73 -3.60 0.14
CA PHE A 90 9.42 -2.19 0.38
C PHE A 90 10.73 -1.44 0.68
N VAL A 91 11.10 -0.54 -0.23
CA VAL A 91 12.31 0.26 -0.13
C VAL A 91 11.93 1.73 -0.23
N ALA A 92 12.31 2.51 0.77
CA ALA A 92 12.02 3.96 0.76
C ALA A 92 12.64 4.61 -0.48
N GLY A 93 11.88 5.47 -1.13
CA GLY A 93 12.25 6.12 -2.39
C GLY A 93 11.64 5.48 -3.63
N ASP A 94 11.21 4.23 -3.54
CA ASP A 94 10.59 3.54 -4.67
C ASP A 94 9.20 4.09 -4.97
N ARG A 95 8.82 4.06 -6.24
CA ARG A 95 7.49 4.45 -6.70
C ARG A 95 6.65 3.19 -6.88
N HIS A 96 5.41 3.27 -6.43
CA HIS A 96 4.44 2.19 -6.54
C HIS A 96 3.17 2.66 -7.22
N HIS A 97 2.61 1.79 -8.06
CA HIS A 97 1.26 1.95 -8.60
C HIS A 97 0.32 1.15 -7.69
N LEU A 98 -0.57 1.84 -7.02
CA LEU A 98 -1.37 1.28 -5.92
C LEU A 98 -2.85 1.29 -6.24
N ALA A 99 -3.52 0.16 -6.02
CA ALA A 99 -4.97 0.10 -5.89
C ALA A 99 -5.30 -0.03 -4.41
N LEU A 100 -6.08 0.92 -3.91
CA LEU A 100 -6.33 1.06 -2.48
C LEU A 100 -7.83 1.02 -2.18
N ALA A 101 -8.17 0.55 -1.00
CA ALA A 101 -9.54 0.53 -0.51
C ALA A 101 -9.64 1.32 0.80
N ILE A 102 -10.78 1.95 1.03
CA ILE A 102 -11.12 2.65 2.26
C ILE A 102 -12.56 2.34 2.66
N PRO A 103 -12.84 2.32 3.96
CA PRO A 103 -11.90 2.39 5.09
C PRO A 103 -11.17 1.04 5.30
N LEU A 104 -10.02 1.11 5.96
CA LEU A 104 -9.23 -0.08 6.26
C LEU A 104 -10.05 -1.13 7.01
N ASP A 105 -10.84 -0.73 8.00
CA ASP A 105 -11.57 -1.62 8.88
C ASP A 105 -12.61 -2.49 8.16
N ASP A 106 -13.07 -2.08 6.99
CA ASP A 106 -13.99 -2.87 6.17
C ASP A 106 -13.28 -4.01 5.43
N HIS A 107 -11.96 -4.00 5.41
CA HIS A 107 -11.17 -4.92 4.59
C HIS A 107 -10.23 -5.80 5.40
N TYR A 108 -9.83 -5.36 6.59
CA TYR A 108 -8.84 -6.05 7.37
C TYR A 108 -9.06 -5.81 8.86
N MET A 109 -9.10 -6.89 9.65
CA MET A 109 -9.35 -6.86 11.09
C MET A 109 -8.20 -7.48 11.90
N GLY A 110 -7.07 -7.79 11.27
CA GLY A 110 -5.95 -8.46 11.93
C GLY A 110 -5.00 -7.51 12.64
N GLY A 111 -3.84 -8.02 13.02
CA GLY A 111 -2.80 -7.25 13.69
C GLY A 111 -2.23 -6.15 12.80
N LEU A 112 -1.96 -5.01 13.39
CA LEU A 112 -1.50 -3.83 12.68
C LEU A 112 -0.29 -3.23 13.37
N VAL A 113 0.80 -3.03 12.62
CA VAL A 113 2.00 -2.32 13.06
C VAL A 113 1.88 -0.88 12.59
N ASP A 114 1.76 0.05 13.51
CA ASP A 114 1.56 1.47 13.22
C ASP A 114 2.60 2.30 13.98
N LYS A 115 3.70 2.59 13.32
CA LYS A 115 4.77 3.44 13.90
C LYS A 115 4.41 4.92 13.88
N TYR A 116 3.26 5.27 13.32
CA TYR A 116 2.76 6.64 13.25
C TYR A 116 1.60 6.90 14.21
N PHE A 117 1.28 5.93 15.05
CA PHE A 117 0.13 6.04 15.95
C PHE A 117 0.15 7.35 16.74
N GLY A 118 -0.96 8.08 16.68
CA GLY A 118 -1.10 9.37 17.34
C GLY A 118 -0.44 10.54 16.61
N ARG A 119 0.26 10.30 15.50
CA ARG A 119 0.98 11.33 14.74
C ARG A 119 0.58 11.39 13.27
N ARG A 120 -0.50 10.72 12.90
CA ARG A 120 -1.02 10.70 11.54
C ARG A 120 -2.52 10.94 11.52
N PRO A 121 -3.08 11.39 10.38
CA PRO A 121 -4.53 11.42 10.21
C PRO A 121 -5.14 10.04 10.42
N PRO A 122 -6.39 9.97 10.90
CA PRO A 122 -7.02 8.68 11.18
C PRO A 122 -7.29 7.83 9.94
N LEU A 123 -7.39 8.43 8.74
CA LEU A 123 -7.68 7.70 7.52
C LEU A 123 -6.49 6.83 7.13
N THR A 124 -6.72 5.53 7.00
CA THR A 124 -5.73 4.56 6.55
C THR A 124 -6.28 3.82 5.36
N TYR A 125 -5.44 3.67 4.33
CA TYR A 125 -5.79 2.94 3.11
C TYR A 125 -5.34 1.49 3.23
N TRP A 126 -6.10 0.60 2.62
CA TRP A 126 -5.76 -0.82 2.51
C TRP A 126 -5.25 -1.11 1.11
N ALA A 127 -4.04 -1.66 1.01
CA ALA A 127 -3.43 -1.96 -0.28
C ALA A 127 -3.98 -3.27 -0.84
N LEU A 128 -4.73 -3.18 -1.93
CA LEU A 128 -5.22 -4.33 -2.67
C LEU A 128 -4.20 -4.81 -3.70
N ARG A 129 -3.55 -3.88 -4.40
CA ARG A 129 -2.52 -4.21 -5.37
C ARG A 129 -1.40 -3.20 -5.32
N THR A 130 -0.16 -3.69 -5.35
CA THR A 130 1.05 -2.87 -5.30
C THR A 130 2.01 -3.32 -6.38
N ASP A 131 2.09 -2.54 -7.44
CA ASP A 131 3.01 -2.79 -8.54
C ASP A 131 4.14 -1.77 -8.51
N ALA A 132 5.31 -2.19 -8.99
CA ALA A 132 6.41 -1.26 -9.24
C ALA A 132 6.01 -0.30 -10.36
N ASP A 133 6.39 0.96 -10.20
CA ASP A 133 6.14 1.98 -11.23
C ASP A 133 7.43 2.37 -11.93
#